data_25e90138f8d0755ae4d478852584962f
#
_entry.id   25e90138f8d0755ae4d478852584962f
#
_cell.length_a   1.000
_cell.length_b   1.000
_cell.length_c   1.000
_cell.angle_alpha   90.00
_cell.angle_beta   90.00
_cell.angle_gamma   90.00
#
_symmetry.space_group_name_H-M   'P 1'
#
loop_
_entity.id
_entity.type
_entity.pdbx_description
1 polymer ?
#
loop_
_entity_poly.entity_id
_entity_poly.type
_entity_poly.pdbx_seq_one_letter_code
_entity_poly.pdbx_strand_id
1 'polypeptide(L)'
;MNAMRVLLAGASSGLALSLMTAGVALAVPLGTAFTYQGQLSESGQPATGLYDLELCLFDTPDTGITVPITVCDIKDDVPVENGLFTLALDYGDGIFIGEERWLELRVRPGDSTDAYTTLAPRQLIRATPEALHARSADNATTAVTANSAPWSGLSGVPAGFADGDDADSGGDITAVIAGTGLSGGASSGAASLAVDTSVVQARVSGSCPAGQYLRGINADGSVLCEPLSIPPRLGAVDSTFVVGWHTSIAIGSDSLPVISYYDVTNGDLKIAHCANIACSSATLTTVDATGYVGYHTAIAIGNDDLPVISYWDSSNLDLKVAHCVDAACGSATLTTVDATGDVGRSTAIAIGSDGLPVISYLDFSNTNLKVAHCDNAACSSATLSTVDATGDVGRHTNIAIGSDGRPVISYHDLTNGDLKVAHCVDAACSSATLSTVDGAGDVGGYTAIAIGSDGLPVISYYDNTNDYLKVAHCGTRSCQ
;
A
#
# COMPACT_ATOMS: atom_id res chain seq x y z
N MET A 1 5.02 14.09 -31.68
CA MET A 1 5.68 13.30 -30.63
C MET A 1 4.61 12.92 -29.64
N ASN A 2 4.16 11.67 -29.68
CA ASN A 2 3.08 11.17 -28.82
C ASN A 2 3.69 10.82 -27.48
N ALA A 3 3.17 11.39 -26.38
CA ALA A 3 3.60 11.03 -25.03
C ALA A 3 2.99 9.68 -24.66
N MET A 4 3.84 8.71 -24.36
CA MET A 4 3.49 7.38 -23.87
C MET A 4 3.82 7.31 -22.37
N ARG A 5 2.89 6.85 -21.54
CA ARG A 5 3.07 6.69 -20.07
C ARG A 5 2.78 5.26 -19.64
N VAL A 6 3.55 4.76 -18.70
CA VAL A 6 3.33 3.44 -18.04
C VAL A 6 2.98 3.66 -16.58
N LEU A 7 1.93 3.01 -16.11
CA LEU A 7 1.53 2.94 -14.70
C LEU A 7 1.70 1.51 -14.17
N LEU A 8 2.25 1.34 -12.98
CA LEU A 8 2.52 0.04 -12.34
C LEU A 8 1.29 -0.46 -11.57
N ALA A 9 0.92 -1.71 -11.83
CA ALA A 9 0.05 -2.47 -10.93
C ALA A 9 0.90 -3.54 -10.21
N GLY A 10 0.72 -3.67 -8.89
CA GLY A 10 1.50 -4.56 -8.04
C GLY A 10 1.31 -6.05 -8.37
N ALA A 11 2.34 -6.83 -8.13
CA ALA A 11 2.35 -8.28 -8.34
C ALA A 11 1.40 -9.01 -7.38
N SER A 12 0.38 -9.69 -7.91
CA SER A 12 -0.44 -10.65 -7.16
C SER A 12 -0.06 -12.08 -7.54
N SER A 13 0.37 -12.87 -6.55
CA SER A 13 0.67 -14.29 -6.69
C SER A 13 -0.63 -15.10 -6.71
N GLY A 14 -1.05 -15.61 -7.86
CA GLY A 14 -2.15 -16.54 -7.99
C GLY A 14 -1.71 -17.98 -7.66
N LEU A 15 -2.21 -18.58 -6.59
CA LEU A 15 -1.98 -19.98 -6.20
C LEU A 15 -3.03 -20.87 -6.87
N ALA A 16 -2.63 -21.66 -7.85
CA ALA A 16 -3.45 -22.77 -8.38
C ALA A 16 -3.14 -24.05 -7.60
N LEU A 17 -4.11 -24.54 -6.81
CA LEU A 17 -4.01 -25.79 -6.05
C LEU A 17 -4.38 -26.98 -6.94
N SER A 18 -3.37 -27.76 -7.37
CA SER A 18 -3.55 -29.09 -7.93
C SER A 18 -3.08 -30.16 -6.95
N LEU A 19 -4.00 -31.05 -6.54
CA LEU A 19 -3.67 -32.24 -5.74
C LEU A 19 -2.89 -33.22 -6.62
N MET A 20 -1.66 -33.55 -6.22
CA MET A 20 -0.95 -34.75 -6.74
C MET A 20 -0.18 -35.45 -5.61
N THR A 21 -0.18 -36.76 -5.72
CA THR A 21 0.40 -37.81 -4.88
C THR A 21 1.85 -37.59 -4.50
N ALA A 22 2.21 -38.01 -3.28
CA ALA A 22 3.54 -37.92 -2.68
C ALA A 22 4.63 -38.62 -3.52
N GLY A 23 5.41 -37.82 -4.23
CA GLY A 23 6.73 -38.16 -4.72
C GLY A 23 7.72 -37.24 -4.03
N VAL A 24 8.89 -37.75 -3.66
CA VAL A 24 9.99 -36.95 -3.10
C VAL A 24 10.33 -35.88 -4.13
N ALA A 25 9.86 -34.66 -3.93
CA ALA A 25 10.22 -33.51 -4.76
C ALA A 25 11.62 -33.07 -4.34
N LEU A 26 12.61 -33.29 -5.19
CA LEU A 26 13.86 -32.56 -5.16
C LEU A 26 13.49 -31.07 -5.40
N ALA A 27 13.86 -30.21 -4.49
CA ALA A 27 13.68 -28.77 -4.64
C ALA A 27 14.41 -28.30 -5.91
N VAL A 28 13.66 -27.90 -6.92
CA VAL A 28 14.21 -27.21 -8.10
C VAL A 28 14.61 -25.81 -7.62
N PRO A 29 15.84 -25.33 -7.90
CA PRO A 29 16.20 -23.95 -7.57
C PRO A 29 15.20 -22.98 -8.18
N LEU A 30 14.76 -21.99 -7.38
CA LEU A 30 13.95 -20.88 -7.89
C LEU A 30 14.75 -20.18 -8.99
N GLY A 31 14.16 -20.05 -10.18
CA GLY A 31 14.76 -19.32 -11.28
C GLY A 31 14.92 -17.83 -10.95
N THR A 32 15.77 -17.15 -11.72
CA THR A 32 16.04 -15.70 -11.61
C THR A 32 14.94 -14.84 -12.22
N ALA A 33 13.99 -15.46 -12.91
CA ALA A 33 12.90 -14.77 -13.61
C ALA A 33 11.81 -14.27 -12.62
N PHE A 34 11.31 -13.06 -12.86
CA PHE A 34 10.18 -12.47 -12.16
C PHE A 34 9.12 -11.95 -13.13
N THR A 35 7.87 -11.84 -12.65
CA THR A 35 6.77 -11.34 -13.47
C THR A 35 6.69 -9.81 -13.34
N TYR A 36 6.66 -9.13 -14.48
CA TYR A 36 6.45 -7.70 -14.61
C TYR A 36 5.12 -7.43 -15.30
N GLN A 37 4.31 -6.54 -14.73
CA GLN A 37 3.07 -6.06 -15.33
C GLN A 37 3.15 -4.56 -15.56
N GLY A 38 2.69 -4.10 -16.71
CA GLY A 38 2.70 -2.70 -17.06
C GLY A 38 1.42 -2.28 -17.79
N GLN A 39 1.21 -0.98 -17.82
CA GLN A 39 0.15 -0.36 -18.60
C GLN A 39 0.75 0.56 -19.66
N LEU A 40 0.36 0.36 -20.92
CA LEU A 40 0.81 1.13 -22.06
C LEU A 40 -0.34 1.98 -22.62
N SER A 41 -0.08 3.27 -22.80
CA SER A 41 -1.05 4.16 -23.42
C SER A 41 -0.42 4.86 -24.63
N GLU A 42 -1.20 5.01 -25.70
CA GLU A 42 -0.83 5.73 -26.89
C GLU A 42 -1.77 6.90 -27.11
N SER A 43 -1.22 8.12 -27.17
CA SER A 43 -2.01 9.36 -27.32
C SER A 43 -3.09 9.55 -26.24
N GLY A 44 -2.84 9.07 -25.00
CA GLY A 44 -3.76 9.21 -23.88
C GLY A 44 -4.89 8.18 -23.86
N GLN A 45 -4.87 7.17 -24.74
CA GLN A 45 -5.79 6.05 -24.74
C GLN A 45 -5.05 4.74 -24.44
N PRO A 46 -5.68 3.74 -23.81
CA PRO A 46 -5.08 2.42 -23.64
C PRO A 46 -4.65 1.84 -24.98
N ALA A 47 -3.39 1.39 -25.07
CA ALA A 47 -2.87 0.76 -26.27
C ALA A 47 -3.47 -0.64 -26.46
N THR A 48 -3.66 -1.05 -27.70
CA THR A 48 -4.12 -2.43 -28.03
C THR A 48 -3.42 -2.89 -29.30
N GLY A 49 -2.78 -4.05 -29.26
CA GLY A 49 -2.04 -4.61 -30.39
C GLY A 49 -0.80 -5.36 -29.94
N LEU A 50 0.09 -5.68 -30.90
CA LEU A 50 1.40 -6.27 -30.65
C LEU A 50 2.45 -5.15 -30.57
N TYR A 51 3.32 -5.24 -29.58
CA TYR A 51 4.41 -4.28 -29.37
C TYR A 51 5.71 -5.01 -29.07
N ASP A 52 6.82 -4.51 -29.62
CA ASP A 52 8.15 -4.91 -29.20
C ASP A 52 8.58 -4.06 -28.02
N LEU A 53 9.05 -4.72 -26.96
CA LEU A 53 9.49 -4.09 -25.74
C LEU A 53 10.95 -4.40 -25.46
N GLU A 54 11.75 -3.38 -25.19
CA GLU A 54 13.13 -3.52 -24.72
C GLU A 54 13.19 -2.99 -23.27
N LEU A 55 13.61 -3.86 -22.34
CA LEU A 55 13.61 -3.57 -20.90
C LEU A 55 15.07 -3.61 -20.41
N CYS A 56 15.55 -2.44 -19.96
CA CYS A 56 16.94 -2.24 -19.57
C CYS A 56 17.05 -1.86 -18.08
N LEU A 57 18.02 -2.43 -17.37
CA LEU A 57 18.26 -2.11 -15.96
C LEU A 57 19.39 -1.09 -15.80
N PHE A 58 19.18 -0.18 -14.86
CA PHE A 58 20.11 0.88 -14.46
C PHE A 58 20.27 0.93 -12.94
N ASP A 59 21.36 1.51 -12.46
CA ASP A 59 21.66 1.78 -11.05
C ASP A 59 21.25 3.18 -10.59
N THR A 60 20.63 3.97 -11.48
CA THR A 60 20.26 5.37 -11.25
C THR A 60 18.93 5.72 -11.93
N PRO A 61 18.13 6.62 -11.31
CA PRO A 61 16.95 7.19 -11.96
C PRO A 61 17.30 8.16 -13.11
N ASP A 62 18.56 8.60 -13.20
CA ASP A 62 19.00 9.60 -14.18
C ASP A 62 18.95 9.03 -15.60
N THR A 63 18.05 9.57 -16.42
CA THR A 63 17.90 9.22 -17.83
C THR A 63 19.04 9.72 -18.73
N GLY A 64 19.95 10.56 -18.21
CA GLY A 64 21.18 10.96 -18.88
C GLY A 64 22.23 9.83 -18.97
N ILE A 65 22.14 8.82 -18.10
CA ILE A 65 22.97 7.61 -18.17
C ILE A 65 22.35 6.64 -19.19
N THR A 66 23.03 6.41 -20.29
CA THR A 66 22.51 5.63 -21.42
C THR A 66 23.01 4.19 -21.47
N VAL A 67 24.00 3.85 -20.64
CA VAL A 67 24.56 2.47 -20.60
C VAL A 67 23.89 1.71 -19.46
N PRO A 68 23.10 0.64 -19.78
CA PRO A 68 22.49 -0.20 -18.75
C PRO A 68 23.56 -1.05 -18.05
N ILE A 69 23.22 -1.52 -16.82
CA ILE A 69 24.12 -2.38 -16.01
C ILE A 69 24.22 -3.81 -16.50
N THR A 70 23.32 -4.23 -17.38
CA THR A 70 23.29 -5.56 -18.00
C THR A 70 22.71 -5.48 -19.41
N VAL A 71 22.71 -6.60 -20.13
CA VAL A 71 22.03 -6.70 -21.43
C VAL A 71 20.53 -6.49 -21.22
N CYS A 72 19.91 -5.69 -22.07
CA CYS A 72 18.46 -5.45 -22.02
C CYS A 72 17.70 -6.74 -22.40
N ASP A 73 16.60 -7.01 -21.73
CA ASP A 73 15.69 -8.09 -22.08
C ASP A 73 14.74 -7.60 -23.18
N ILE A 74 14.76 -8.25 -24.33
CA ILE A 74 13.96 -7.89 -25.51
C ILE A 74 12.83 -8.90 -25.66
N LYS A 75 11.62 -8.38 -25.79
CA LYS A 75 10.40 -9.16 -26.03
C LYS A 75 9.72 -8.64 -27.29
N ASP A 76 9.69 -9.47 -28.30
CA ASP A 76 9.03 -9.17 -29.57
C ASP A 76 7.56 -9.60 -29.52
N ASP A 77 6.69 -8.89 -30.23
CA ASP A 77 5.27 -9.19 -30.42
C ASP A 77 4.48 -9.40 -29.12
N VAL A 78 4.75 -8.60 -28.10
CA VAL A 78 4.03 -8.66 -26.82
C VAL A 78 2.58 -8.20 -27.02
N PRO A 79 1.58 -9.04 -26.67
CA PRO A 79 0.18 -8.63 -26.74
C PRO A 79 -0.14 -7.63 -25.63
N VAL A 80 -0.67 -6.48 -26.03
CA VAL A 80 -1.19 -5.45 -25.15
C VAL A 80 -2.70 -5.37 -25.36
N GLU A 81 -3.48 -5.61 -24.30
CA GLU A 81 -4.93 -5.58 -24.34
C GLU A 81 -5.46 -4.52 -23.37
N ASN A 82 -6.22 -3.56 -23.86
CA ASN A 82 -6.73 -2.43 -23.07
C ASN A 82 -5.63 -1.72 -22.26
N GLY A 83 -4.48 -1.58 -22.86
CA GLY A 83 -3.28 -1.00 -22.23
C GLY A 83 -2.47 -1.95 -21.37
N LEU A 84 -2.96 -3.11 -20.99
CA LEU A 84 -2.29 -4.02 -20.06
C LEU A 84 -1.41 -5.05 -20.76
N PHE A 85 -0.23 -5.31 -20.18
CA PHE A 85 0.65 -6.40 -20.60
C PHE A 85 1.36 -7.04 -19.41
N THR A 86 1.77 -8.30 -19.57
CA THR A 86 2.48 -9.07 -18.53
C THR A 86 3.64 -9.80 -19.15
N LEU A 87 4.83 -9.71 -18.55
CA LEU A 87 6.08 -10.30 -19.03
C LEU A 87 6.78 -11.08 -17.91
N ALA A 88 7.51 -12.13 -18.31
CA ALA A 88 8.54 -12.72 -17.48
C ALA A 88 9.89 -12.10 -17.87
N LEU A 89 10.57 -11.48 -16.91
CA LEU A 89 11.88 -10.86 -17.08
C LEU A 89 12.94 -11.68 -16.36
N ASP A 90 14.07 -11.88 -17.01
CA ASP A 90 15.21 -12.62 -16.45
C ASP A 90 16.52 -11.91 -16.81
N TYR A 91 17.17 -11.36 -15.82
CA TYR A 91 18.48 -10.69 -15.96
C TYR A 91 19.64 -11.55 -15.45
N GLY A 92 19.36 -12.80 -15.06
CA GLY A 92 20.35 -13.74 -14.54
C GLY A 92 20.77 -13.49 -13.09
N ASP A 93 21.72 -14.31 -12.64
CA ASP A 93 22.23 -14.27 -11.28
C ASP A 93 23.12 -13.04 -11.04
N GLY A 94 23.09 -12.49 -9.82
CA GLY A 94 24.02 -11.46 -9.36
C GLY A 94 23.66 -10.02 -9.74
N ILE A 95 22.54 -9.78 -10.44
CA ILE A 95 22.10 -8.41 -10.78
C ILE A 95 21.39 -7.75 -9.60
N PHE A 96 20.60 -8.50 -8.85
CA PHE A 96 19.86 -8.01 -7.67
C PHE A 96 20.64 -8.32 -6.39
N ILE A 97 21.74 -7.59 -6.14
CA ILE A 97 22.64 -7.77 -5.01
C ILE A 97 22.26 -6.90 -3.79
N GLY A 98 21.06 -6.31 -3.81
CA GLY A 98 20.50 -5.50 -2.73
C GLY A 98 20.71 -4.01 -2.86
N GLU A 99 21.16 -3.57 -3.99
CA GLU A 99 21.17 -2.18 -4.42
C GLU A 99 19.90 -1.84 -5.19
N GLU A 100 19.55 -0.56 -5.26
CA GLU A 100 18.42 -0.12 -6.08
C GLU A 100 18.66 -0.41 -7.55
N ARG A 101 17.61 -0.86 -8.24
CA ARG A 101 17.61 -1.10 -9.68
C ARG A 101 16.45 -0.35 -10.32
N TRP A 102 16.75 0.32 -11.42
CA TRP A 102 15.81 1.14 -12.15
C TRP A 102 15.57 0.55 -13.52
N LEU A 103 14.29 0.32 -13.87
CA LEU A 103 13.88 -0.25 -15.15
C LEU A 103 13.53 0.87 -16.12
N GLU A 104 14.17 0.87 -17.28
CA GLU A 104 13.79 1.69 -18.42
C GLU A 104 13.08 0.82 -19.45
N LEU A 105 11.90 1.23 -19.85
CA LEU A 105 11.15 0.60 -20.92
C LEU A 105 11.30 1.39 -22.21
N ARG A 106 11.51 0.66 -23.29
CA ARG A 106 11.47 1.19 -24.64
C ARG A 106 10.48 0.37 -25.44
N VAL A 107 9.71 1.01 -26.28
CA VAL A 107 8.59 0.38 -26.99
C VAL A 107 8.54 0.83 -28.45
N ARG A 108 8.09 -0.08 -29.31
CA ARG A 108 7.66 0.21 -30.69
C ARG A 108 6.51 -0.73 -31.07
N PRO A 109 5.70 -0.40 -32.09
CA PRO A 109 4.73 -1.34 -32.64
C PRO A 109 5.43 -2.61 -33.16
N GLY A 110 4.86 -3.81 -32.95
CA GLY A 110 5.50 -5.09 -33.28
C GLY A 110 5.74 -5.33 -34.76
N ASP A 111 5.03 -4.61 -35.64
CA ASP A 111 5.24 -4.63 -37.09
C ASP A 111 6.23 -3.57 -37.60
N SER A 112 6.79 -2.74 -36.69
CA SER A 112 7.71 -1.63 -37.02
C SER A 112 9.16 -2.05 -36.88
N THR A 113 9.98 -1.59 -37.81
CA THR A 113 11.44 -1.64 -37.75
C THR A 113 12.07 -0.33 -37.32
N ASP A 114 11.25 0.66 -36.90
CA ASP A 114 11.73 1.96 -36.43
C ASP A 114 12.47 1.86 -35.08
N ALA A 115 13.15 2.91 -34.72
CA ALA A 115 13.81 3.00 -33.42
C ALA A 115 12.77 2.94 -32.27
N TYR A 116 13.12 2.27 -31.17
CA TYR A 116 12.30 2.25 -29.97
C TYR A 116 12.09 3.64 -29.39
N THR A 117 10.89 3.87 -28.87
CA THR A 117 10.56 5.06 -28.07
C THR A 117 10.82 4.75 -26.61
N THR A 118 11.72 5.53 -25.97
CA THR A 118 12.00 5.39 -24.53
C THR A 118 10.88 6.01 -23.72
N LEU A 119 10.36 5.26 -22.74
CA LEU A 119 9.36 5.72 -21.79
C LEU A 119 10.05 6.28 -20.56
N ALA A 120 9.61 7.44 -20.09
CA ALA A 120 10.15 8.13 -18.92
C ALA A 120 9.03 8.48 -17.93
N PRO A 121 9.34 8.50 -16.61
CA PRO A 121 10.64 8.24 -15.98
C PRO A 121 10.97 6.75 -15.87
N ARG A 122 12.24 6.43 -15.52
CA ARG A 122 12.64 5.08 -15.11
C ARG A 122 11.88 4.65 -13.86
N GLN A 123 11.63 3.36 -13.74
CA GLN A 123 10.85 2.80 -12.65
C GLN A 123 11.75 2.06 -11.66
N LEU A 124 11.61 2.36 -10.37
CA LEU A 124 12.34 1.66 -9.30
C LEU A 124 11.77 0.24 -9.13
N ILE A 125 12.62 -0.78 -9.29
CA ILE A 125 12.28 -2.16 -8.96
C ILE A 125 12.48 -2.36 -7.46
N ARG A 126 11.40 -2.68 -6.74
CA ARG A 126 11.44 -3.00 -5.32
C ARG A 126 11.46 -4.51 -5.12
N ALA A 127 12.32 -4.96 -4.21
CA ALA A 127 12.38 -6.37 -3.82
C ALA A 127 11.05 -6.81 -3.20
N THR A 128 10.54 -7.97 -3.63
CA THR A 128 9.42 -8.62 -2.94
C THR A 128 9.88 -9.20 -1.58
N PRO A 129 8.97 -9.42 -0.59
CA PRO A 129 9.32 -9.99 0.71
C PRO A 129 10.09 -11.33 0.62
N GLU A 130 9.83 -12.16 -0.39
CA GLU A 130 10.53 -13.43 -0.60
C GLU A 130 11.98 -13.25 -1.07
N ALA A 131 12.28 -12.22 -1.87
CA ALA A 131 13.65 -11.91 -2.29
C ALA A 131 14.54 -11.44 -1.13
N LEU A 132 13.96 -10.83 -0.09
CA LEU A 132 14.64 -10.49 1.14
C LEU A 132 14.98 -11.73 1.98
N HIS A 133 14.19 -12.81 1.89
CA HIS A 133 14.45 -14.08 2.58
C HIS A 133 15.58 -14.87 1.91
N ALA A 134 15.69 -14.88 0.59
CA ALA A 134 16.75 -15.56 -0.15
C ALA A 134 18.15 -14.99 0.16
N ARG A 135 18.23 -13.68 0.42
CA ARG A 135 19.49 -12.99 0.76
C ARG A 135 20.09 -13.43 2.11
N SER A 136 19.27 -13.95 3.04
CA SER A 136 19.78 -14.52 4.31
C SER A 136 20.18 -15.99 4.20
N ALA A 137 19.78 -16.70 3.12
CA ALA A 137 20.09 -18.11 2.92
C ALA A 137 21.47 -18.32 2.26
N ASP A 138 21.92 -17.44 1.38
CA ASP A 138 23.24 -17.53 0.74
C ASP A 138 24.43 -17.46 1.71
N ASN A 139 24.26 -16.74 2.82
CA ASN A 139 25.28 -16.69 3.87
C ASN A 139 25.34 -17.98 4.74
N ALA A 140 24.34 -18.87 4.65
CA ALA A 140 24.30 -20.12 5.39
C ALA A 140 24.92 -21.29 4.63
N THR A 141 24.93 -21.27 3.31
CA THR A 141 25.43 -22.37 2.46
C THR A 141 26.95 -22.43 2.43
N THR A 142 27.64 -21.31 2.59
CA THR A 142 29.12 -21.24 2.69
C THR A 142 29.69 -21.82 3.97
N ALA A 143 28.87 -21.92 5.04
CA ALA A 143 29.33 -22.48 6.32
C ALA A 143 29.23 -24.04 6.40
N VAL A 144 28.40 -24.67 5.57
CA VAL A 144 28.17 -26.14 5.61
C VAL A 144 29.19 -26.91 4.79
N THR A 145 29.85 -26.29 3.80
CA THR A 145 30.83 -26.95 2.93
C THR A 145 32.26 -27.01 3.53
N ALA A 146 32.53 -26.33 4.65
CA ALA A 146 33.84 -26.35 5.28
C ALA A 146 34.13 -27.62 6.14
N ASN A 147 33.11 -28.49 6.32
CA ASN A 147 33.25 -29.63 7.26
C ASN A 147 33.59 -30.98 6.60
N SER A 148 33.87 -31.02 5.31
CA SER A 148 34.27 -32.27 4.63
C SER A 148 35.04 -32.03 3.33
N ALA A 149 36.18 -31.37 3.39
CA ALA A 149 37.17 -31.46 2.30
C ALA A 149 38.05 -32.68 2.56
N PRO A 150 38.05 -33.72 1.72
CA PRO A 150 38.99 -34.83 1.86
C PRO A 150 40.40 -34.30 1.65
N TRP A 151 41.37 -34.79 2.44
CA TRP A 151 42.78 -34.43 2.39
C TRP A 151 43.40 -34.50 1.00
N SER A 152 42.83 -35.29 0.10
CA SER A 152 43.24 -35.43 -1.30
C SER A 152 43.04 -34.21 -2.21
N GLY A 153 42.39 -33.13 -1.72
CA GLY A 153 42.12 -31.89 -2.48
C GLY A 153 43.04 -30.70 -2.11
N LEU A 154 43.94 -30.83 -1.17
CA LEU A 154 44.85 -29.75 -0.76
C LEU A 154 46.13 -29.78 -1.57
N SER A 155 46.41 -28.73 -2.35
CA SER A 155 47.68 -28.54 -3.05
C SER A 155 48.65 -27.72 -2.15
N GLY A 156 49.92 -28.20 -2.05
CA GLY A 156 50.96 -27.50 -1.29
C GLY A 156 51.16 -28.01 0.17
N VAL A 157 50.67 -29.19 0.50
CA VAL A 157 50.92 -29.84 1.75
C VAL A 157 52.40 -30.24 1.79
N PRO A 158 53.21 -29.85 2.83
CA PRO A 158 54.60 -30.25 2.94
C PRO A 158 54.75 -31.77 3.01
N ALA A 159 55.80 -32.30 2.41
CA ALA A 159 56.12 -33.73 2.49
C ALA A 159 56.31 -34.15 3.95
N GLY A 160 55.51 -35.10 4.41
CA GLY A 160 55.48 -35.56 5.81
C GLY A 160 54.10 -35.43 6.48
N PHE A 161 53.13 -34.74 5.79
CA PHE A 161 51.75 -34.64 6.26
C PHE A 161 50.76 -35.42 5.37
N ALA A 162 51.25 -36.04 4.28
CA ALA A 162 50.36 -36.58 3.24
C ALA A 162 50.09 -38.09 3.38
N ASP A 163 50.70 -38.80 4.28
CA ASP A 163 50.66 -40.28 4.34
C ASP A 163 49.77 -40.83 5.45
N GLY A 164 49.36 -40.01 6.41
CA GLY A 164 48.46 -40.46 7.49
C GLY A 164 49.13 -41.37 8.52
N ASP A 165 50.45 -41.43 8.55
CA ASP A 165 51.23 -42.26 9.50
C ASP A 165 52.09 -41.34 10.39
N ASP A 166 51.67 -41.15 11.63
CA ASP A 166 52.34 -40.33 12.66
C ASP A 166 53.58 -40.97 13.25
N ALA A 167 54.14 -42.02 12.62
CA ALA A 167 55.27 -42.78 13.17
C ALA A 167 56.64 -42.25 12.72
N ASP A 168 56.71 -41.29 11.81
CA ASP A 168 58.01 -40.74 11.35
C ASP A 168 58.35 -39.44 12.07
N SER A 169 59.49 -39.37 12.52
CA SER A 169 60.14 -38.32 13.34
C SER A 169 60.26 -36.94 12.68
N GLY A 170 59.27 -36.47 11.97
CA GLY A 170 59.38 -35.24 11.19
C GLY A 170 58.21 -34.30 11.21
N GLY A 171 57.51 -34.13 12.31
CA GLY A 171 56.43 -33.14 12.28
C GLY A 171 55.46 -33.20 13.45
N ASP A 172 55.88 -33.74 14.58
CA ASP A 172 55.06 -33.71 15.80
C ASP A 172 54.67 -32.28 16.13
N ILE A 173 53.37 -32.04 16.23
CA ILE A 173 52.87 -30.80 16.76
C ILE A 173 53.34 -30.70 18.22
N THR A 174 54.39 -29.91 18.47
CA THR A 174 55.00 -29.76 19.78
C THR A 174 54.17 -28.88 20.71
N ALA A 175 53.25 -28.10 20.18
CA ALA A 175 52.26 -27.37 20.95
C ALA A 175 51.08 -26.90 20.07
N VAL A 176 49.87 -26.96 20.59
CA VAL A 176 48.69 -26.27 20.06
C VAL A 176 48.43 -25.08 20.97
N ILE A 177 48.59 -23.86 20.43
CA ILE A 177 48.38 -22.62 21.18
C ILE A 177 47.09 -21.97 20.66
N ALA A 178 46.17 -21.69 21.58
CA ALA A 178 44.98 -20.95 21.26
C ALA A 178 45.33 -19.53 20.78
N GLY A 179 44.88 -19.15 19.60
CA GLY A 179 44.96 -17.77 19.09
C GLY A 179 43.83 -16.89 19.63
N THR A 180 43.78 -15.63 19.19
CA THR A 180 42.74 -14.69 19.59
C THR A 180 41.36 -15.27 19.27
N GLY A 181 40.45 -15.28 20.24
CA GLY A 181 39.10 -15.84 20.12
C GLY A 181 38.98 -17.33 20.40
N LEU A 182 40.06 -17.98 20.76
CA LEU A 182 40.10 -19.38 21.23
C LEU A 182 40.71 -19.45 22.61
N SER A 183 40.29 -20.42 23.41
CA SER A 183 40.88 -20.77 24.72
C SER A 183 41.27 -22.24 24.73
N GLY A 184 42.28 -22.61 25.55
CA GLY A 184 42.77 -23.96 25.62
C GLY A 184 44.09 -24.19 24.87
N GLY A 185 44.32 -25.42 24.46
CA GLY A 185 45.58 -25.86 23.83
C GLY A 185 46.27 -26.94 24.64
N ALA A 186 47.39 -27.45 24.16
CA ALA A 186 48.27 -28.41 24.85
C ALA A 186 49.67 -28.33 24.28
N SER A 187 50.68 -28.62 25.14
CA SER A 187 52.06 -28.78 24.72
C SER A 187 52.47 -30.26 24.56
N SER A 188 51.58 -31.21 24.86
CA SER A 188 51.74 -32.64 24.62
C SER A 188 50.40 -33.35 24.80
N GLY A 189 50.21 -34.48 24.11
CA GLY A 189 48.97 -35.27 24.18
C GLY A 189 47.78 -34.63 23.46
N ALA A 190 46.58 -34.96 23.90
CA ALA A 190 45.34 -34.42 23.28
C ALA A 190 45.16 -32.93 23.59
N ALA A 191 45.04 -32.09 22.56
CA ALA A 191 44.75 -30.67 22.68
C ALA A 191 43.25 -30.42 22.63
N SER A 192 42.74 -29.62 23.58
CA SER A 192 41.34 -29.14 23.54
C SER A 192 41.36 -27.65 23.29
N LEU A 193 40.62 -27.22 22.25
CA LEU A 193 40.38 -25.83 21.94
C LEU A 193 38.89 -25.54 22.11
N ALA A 194 38.59 -24.44 22.77
CA ALA A 194 37.23 -23.93 22.88
C ALA A 194 37.17 -22.51 22.35
N VAL A 195 36.02 -22.09 21.87
CA VAL A 195 35.78 -20.69 21.49
C VAL A 195 35.74 -19.84 22.76
N ASP A 196 36.57 -18.79 22.79
CA ASP A 196 36.53 -17.81 23.88
C ASP A 196 35.36 -16.83 23.60
N THR A 197 34.24 -17.10 24.26
CA THR A 197 33.02 -16.30 24.11
C THR A 197 33.12 -14.88 24.67
N SER A 198 34.21 -14.56 25.39
CA SER A 198 34.50 -13.19 25.83
C SER A 198 35.11 -12.33 24.73
N VAL A 199 35.68 -12.97 23.70
CA VAL A 199 36.36 -12.30 22.56
C VAL A 199 35.63 -12.55 21.23
N VAL A 200 35.03 -13.73 21.06
CA VAL A 200 34.27 -14.10 19.85
C VAL A 200 32.80 -14.11 20.21
N GLN A 201 32.06 -13.27 19.53
CA GLN A 201 30.60 -13.23 19.71
C GLN A 201 29.97 -14.58 19.35
N ALA A 202 29.22 -15.14 20.28
CA ALA A 202 28.42 -16.33 20.03
C ALA A 202 27.43 -16.09 18.84
N ARG A 203 27.14 -17.15 18.09
CA ARG A 203 26.20 -17.09 17.01
C ARG A 203 24.87 -16.48 17.51
N VAL A 204 24.35 -15.48 16.80
CA VAL A 204 23.06 -14.88 17.13
C VAL A 204 22.01 -15.97 17.14
N SER A 205 21.37 -16.20 18.28
CA SER A 205 20.27 -17.15 18.44
C SER A 205 18.99 -16.40 18.75
N GLY A 206 18.03 -16.52 17.86
CA GLY A 206 16.70 -15.92 18.00
C GLY A 206 16.40 -14.83 16.98
N SER A 207 15.13 -14.49 16.91
CA SER A 207 14.56 -13.38 16.12
C SER A 207 13.65 -12.58 17.03
N CYS A 208 13.51 -11.30 16.75
CA CYS A 208 12.53 -10.51 17.48
C CYS A 208 11.10 -10.91 17.06
N PRO A 209 10.17 -10.98 18.04
CA PRO A 209 8.76 -11.15 17.75
C PRO A 209 8.24 -10.05 16.82
N ALA A 210 7.14 -10.32 16.11
CA ALA A 210 6.47 -9.32 15.28
C ALA A 210 6.15 -8.06 16.11
N GLY A 211 6.45 -6.89 15.57
CA GLY A 211 6.25 -5.60 16.25
C GLY A 211 7.38 -5.20 17.21
N GLN A 212 8.51 -5.93 17.20
CA GLN A 212 9.73 -5.57 17.95
C GLN A 212 10.91 -5.41 17.00
N TYR A 213 11.87 -4.55 17.35
CA TYR A 213 13.14 -4.40 16.63
C TYR A 213 14.31 -4.87 17.49
N LEU A 214 15.39 -5.28 16.82
CA LEU A 214 16.62 -5.68 17.46
C LEU A 214 17.32 -4.44 18.05
N ARG A 215 17.44 -4.37 19.37
CA ARG A 215 18.16 -3.31 20.07
C ARG A 215 19.64 -3.67 20.28
N GLY A 216 19.92 -4.94 20.49
CA GLY A 216 21.26 -5.41 20.76
C GLY A 216 21.34 -6.94 20.76
N ILE A 217 22.55 -7.43 20.83
CA ILE A 217 22.86 -8.86 20.96
C ILE A 217 23.68 -9.02 22.23
N ASN A 218 23.27 -9.92 23.12
CA ASN A 218 23.97 -10.25 24.34
C ASN A 218 25.25 -11.05 24.03
N ALA A 219 26.15 -11.11 24.99
CA ALA A 219 27.40 -11.86 24.85
C ALA A 219 27.20 -13.36 24.60
N ASP A 220 26.07 -13.92 25.01
CA ASP A 220 25.66 -15.32 24.76
C ASP A 220 24.99 -15.53 23.37
N GLY A 221 24.88 -14.47 22.57
CA GLY A 221 24.24 -14.51 21.25
C GLY A 221 22.72 -14.35 21.27
N SER A 222 22.08 -14.23 22.44
CA SER A 222 20.64 -13.98 22.52
C SER A 222 20.30 -12.55 22.08
N VAL A 223 19.16 -12.39 21.41
CA VAL A 223 18.72 -11.08 20.91
C VAL A 223 18.00 -10.27 21.99
N LEU A 224 18.34 -9.00 22.09
CA LEU A 224 17.64 -8.03 22.92
C LEU A 224 16.65 -7.29 22.00
N CYS A 225 15.36 -7.54 22.21
CA CYS A 225 14.30 -6.94 21.39
C CYS A 225 13.57 -5.86 22.18
N GLU A 226 13.29 -4.74 21.54
CA GLU A 226 12.41 -3.71 22.07
C GLU A 226 11.12 -3.62 21.22
N PRO A 227 9.96 -3.40 21.87
CA PRO A 227 8.74 -3.11 21.14
C PRO A 227 8.96 -1.91 20.21
N LEU A 228 8.42 -1.99 18.99
CA LEU A 228 8.29 -0.82 18.11
C LEU A 228 7.20 0.12 18.68
N SER A 229 7.35 0.52 19.92
CA SER A 229 6.51 1.54 20.53
C SER A 229 7.10 2.89 20.14
N ILE A 230 6.73 3.36 18.96
CA ILE A 230 6.69 4.80 18.75
C ILE A 230 5.53 5.25 19.63
N PRO A 231 5.76 5.93 20.78
CA PRO A 231 4.65 6.43 21.56
C PRO A 231 3.83 7.31 20.63
N PRO A 232 2.47 7.24 20.71
CA PRO A 232 1.64 8.09 19.87
C PRO A 232 2.10 9.52 20.07
N ARG A 233 2.50 10.19 19.01
CA ARG A 233 2.84 11.61 19.05
C ARG A 233 1.52 12.36 19.03
N LEU A 234 1.10 12.86 20.18
CA LEU A 234 -0.08 13.70 20.31
C LEU A 234 0.36 15.15 20.17
N GLY A 235 -0.27 15.88 19.27
CA GLY A 235 -0.03 17.29 19.05
C GLY A 235 -1.29 17.99 18.56
N ALA A 236 -1.46 19.27 18.90
CA ALA A 236 -2.46 20.11 18.28
C ALA A 236 -1.96 20.54 16.90
N VAL A 237 -2.72 20.23 15.84
CA VAL A 237 -2.43 20.63 14.47
C VAL A 237 -2.88 22.07 14.23
N ASP A 238 -4.10 22.43 14.69
CA ASP A 238 -4.63 23.78 14.76
C ASP A 238 -5.14 24.02 16.20
N SER A 239 -4.70 25.11 16.82
CA SER A 239 -5.10 25.51 18.17
C SER A 239 -5.68 26.92 18.22
N THR A 240 -6.04 27.46 17.05
CA THR A 240 -6.66 28.78 16.93
C THR A 240 -8.16 28.66 17.19
N PHE A 241 -8.56 28.95 18.44
CA PHE A 241 -9.98 28.96 18.85
C PHE A 241 -10.67 27.58 18.89
N VAL A 242 -11.99 27.53 18.61
CA VAL A 242 -12.77 26.29 18.57
C VAL A 242 -12.78 25.75 17.14
N VAL A 243 -11.91 24.81 16.86
CA VAL A 243 -11.71 24.20 15.53
C VAL A 243 -11.72 22.68 15.63
N GLY A 244 -11.81 22.00 14.48
CA GLY A 244 -11.67 20.54 14.40
C GLY A 244 -12.97 19.77 14.59
N TRP A 245 -14.14 20.38 14.40
CA TRP A 245 -15.39 19.62 14.31
C TRP A 245 -15.54 18.97 12.93
N HIS A 246 -16.22 17.83 12.90
CA HIS A 246 -16.50 17.08 11.66
C HIS A 246 -15.24 16.82 10.83
N THR A 247 -14.19 16.31 11.49
CA THR A 247 -12.91 16.02 10.80
C THR A 247 -13.02 14.84 9.85
N SER A 248 -12.33 14.96 8.73
CA SER A 248 -12.06 13.85 7.80
C SER A 248 -10.60 13.87 7.37
N ILE A 249 -10.00 12.71 7.12
CA ILE A 249 -8.58 12.57 6.80
C ILE A 249 -8.38 11.70 5.56
N ALA A 250 -7.46 12.12 4.71
CA ALA A 250 -6.94 11.34 3.59
C ALA A 250 -5.41 11.38 3.58
N ILE A 251 -4.78 10.46 2.88
CA ILE A 251 -3.33 10.50 2.61
C ILE A 251 -3.14 11.04 1.20
N GLY A 252 -2.45 12.18 1.10
CA GLY A 252 -2.13 12.81 -0.18
C GLY A 252 -1.22 11.98 -1.07
N SER A 253 -1.08 12.35 -2.32
CA SER A 253 -0.13 11.73 -3.28
C SER A 253 1.33 11.87 -2.86
N ASP A 254 1.64 12.86 -2.01
CA ASP A 254 2.93 13.06 -1.35
C ASP A 254 3.14 12.14 -0.12
N SER A 255 2.19 11.24 0.16
CA SER A 255 2.16 10.33 1.31
C SER A 255 2.03 11.04 2.67
N LEU A 256 1.57 12.29 2.68
CA LEU A 256 1.32 13.06 3.89
C LEU A 256 -0.18 13.13 4.22
N PRO A 257 -0.55 13.20 5.52
CA PRO A 257 -1.95 13.37 5.90
C PRO A 257 -2.48 14.75 5.50
N VAL A 258 -3.70 14.76 4.97
CA VAL A 258 -4.49 15.94 4.65
C VAL A 258 -5.81 15.83 5.40
N ILE A 259 -6.16 16.85 6.18
CA ILE A 259 -7.31 16.81 7.10
C ILE A 259 -8.25 17.97 6.78
N SER A 260 -9.49 17.68 6.43
CA SER A 260 -10.55 18.69 6.36
C SER A 260 -11.27 18.78 7.71
N TYR A 261 -11.67 19.98 8.12
CA TYR A 261 -12.38 20.22 9.38
C TYR A 261 -13.17 21.52 9.36
N TYR A 262 -14.12 21.61 10.28
CA TYR A 262 -14.93 22.80 10.48
C TYR A 262 -14.32 23.69 11.60
N ASP A 263 -14.16 24.98 11.28
CA ASP A 263 -13.83 26.04 12.23
C ASP A 263 -15.13 26.60 12.81
N VAL A 264 -15.45 26.19 14.02
CA VAL A 264 -16.69 26.59 14.71
C VAL A 264 -16.72 28.09 15.01
N THR A 265 -15.54 28.68 15.26
CA THR A 265 -15.45 30.09 15.66
C THR A 265 -15.77 31.03 14.51
N ASN A 266 -15.24 30.71 13.33
CA ASN A 266 -15.42 31.56 12.15
C ASN A 266 -16.55 31.09 11.24
N GLY A 267 -16.94 29.83 11.37
CA GLY A 267 -17.95 29.22 10.50
C GLY A 267 -17.38 28.73 9.17
N ASP A 268 -16.09 28.41 9.12
CA ASP A 268 -15.35 28.17 7.88
C ASP A 268 -15.03 26.70 7.67
N LEU A 269 -14.94 26.30 6.38
CA LEU A 269 -14.25 25.07 5.97
C LEU A 269 -12.75 25.29 5.97
N LYS A 270 -12.02 24.48 6.71
CA LYS A 270 -10.56 24.52 6.75
C LYS A 270 -9.94 23.17 6.36
N ILE A 271 -8.68 23.23 5.94
CA ILE A 271 -7.83 22.08 5.67
C ILE A 271 -6.48 22.25 6.37
N ALA A 272 -5.93 21.16 6.87
CA ALA A 272 -4.57 21.06 7.35
C ALA A 272 -3.80 20.04 6.48
N HIS A 273 -2.78 20.50 5.76
CA HIS A 273 -1.84 19.64 5.06
C HIS A 273 -0.60 19.45 5.93
N CYS A 274 -0.36 18.23 6.38
CA CYS A 274 0.71 17.89 7.31
C CYS A 274 2.08 17.98 6.64
N ALA A 275 3.08 18.52 7.34
CA ALA A 275 4.44 18.61 6.84
C ALA A 275 5.25 17.31 7.03
N ASN A 276 4.68 16.30 7.72
CA ASN A 276 5.26 14.98 7.92
C ASN A 276 4.17 13.97 8.31
N ILE A 277 4.49 12.68 8.25
CA ILE A 277 3.55 11.58 8.54
C ILE A 277 2.98 11.60 9.98
N ALA A 278 3.67 12.23 10.92
CA ALA A 278 3.22 12.35 12.31
C ALA A 278 2.37 13.63 12.53
N CYS A 279 2.16 14.42 11.50
CA CYS A 279 1.46 15.72 11.54
C CYS A 279 1.92 16.62 12.71
N SER A 280 3.22 16.66 12.99
CA SER A 280 3.77 17.51 14.07
C SER A 280 3.77 18.99 13.71
N SER A 281 3.57 19.33 12.44
CA SER A 281 3.28 20.65 11.90
C SER A 281 2.48 20.51 10.61
N ALA A 282 1.71 21.52 10.25
CA ALA A 282 0.88 21.54 9.05
C ALA A 282 0.78 22.95 8.47
N THR A 283 0.50 23.00 7.17
CA THR A 283 0.00 24.21 6.50
C THR A 283 -1.50 24.25 6.70
N LEU A 284 -2.02 25.31 7.29
CA LEU A 284 -3.45 25.52 7.57
C LEU A 284 -4.03 26.48 6.54
N THR A 285 -5.08 26.09 5.87
CA THR A 285 -5.74 26.90 4.84
C THR A 285 -7.24 26.98 5.13
N THR A 286 -7.83 28.19 5.04
CA THR A 286 -9.28 28.37 4.96
C THR A 286 -9.69 28.17 3.50
N VAL A 287 -10.53 27.17 3.24
CA VAL A 287 -10.93 26.76 1.89
C VAL A 287 -12.18 27.50 1.43
N ASP A 288 -13.19 27.60 2.30
CA ASP A 288 -14.41 28.39 2.08
C ASP A 288 -14.76 29.12 3.38
N ALA A 289 -15.01 30.43 3.27
CA ALA A 289 -15.37 31.32 4.38
C ALA A 289 -16.66 32.10 4.08
N THR A 290 -17.45 31.64 3.09
CA THR A 290 -18.64 32.34 2.66
C THR A 290 -19.88 31.88 3.42
N GLY A 291 -20.12 32.43 4.58
CA GLY A 291 -21.20 32.05 5.49
C GLY A 291 -20.76 30.98 6.50
N TYR A 292 -21.69 30.13 6.95
CA TYR A 292 -21.39 29.00 7.82
C TYR A 292 -21.24 27.75 6.94
N VAL A 293 -20.00 27.37 6.61
CA VAL A 293 -19.63 26.34 5.65
C VAL A 293 -18.64 25.34 6.23
N GLY A 294 -18.68 24.09 5.76
CA GLY A 294 -17.73 23.05 6.21
C GLY A 294 -18.28 22.10 7.29
N TYR A 295 -19.56 22.20 7.65
CA TYR A 295 -20.19 21.17 8.47
C TYR A 295 -20.22 19.83 7.74
N HIS A 296 -20.09 18.72 8.50
CA HIS A 296 -20.11 17.36 7.94
C HIS A 296 -19.10 17.17 6.79
N THR A 297 -17.92 17.80 6.89
CA THR A 297 -16.91 17.69 5.83
C THR A 297 -16.38 16.27 5.68
N ALA A 298 -16.14 15.85 4.43
CA ALA A 298 -15.45 14.62 4.08
C ALA A 298 -14.44 14.88 2.95
N ILE A 299 -13.28 14.23 2.99
CA ILE A 299 -12.18 14.44 2.04
C ILE A 299 -11.78 13.14 1.36
N ALA A 300 -11.49 13.23 0.06
CA ALA A 300 -10.83 12.19 -0.74
C ALA A 300 -9.72 12.82 -1.58
N ILE A 301 -8.79 11.99 -2.07
CA ILE A 301 -7.79 12.42 -3.05
C ILE A 301 -8.28 12.01 -4.43
N GLY A 302 -8.48 12.97 -5.31
CA GLY A 302 -8.92 12.77 -6.67
C GLY A 302 -7.93 12.00 -7.53
N ASN A 303 -8.35 11.58 -8.71
CA ASN A 303 -7.49 10.89 -9.69
C ASN A 303 -6.43 11.83 -10.32
N ASP A 304 -6.53 13.12 -10.04
CA ASP A 304 -5.56 14.16 -10.37
C ASP A 304 -4.57 14.44 -9.22
N ASP A 305 -4.56 13.57 -8.19
CA ASP A 305 -3.72 13.66 -7.00
C ASP A 305 -4.02 14.86 -6.07
N LEU A 306 -5.16 15.53 -6.26
CA LEU A 306 -5.57 16.70 -5.50
C LEU A 306 -6.70 16.40 -4.52
N PRO A 307 -6.78 17.13 -3.38
CA PRO A 307 -7.87 16.97 -2.43
C PRO A 307 -9.21 17.45 -3.01
N VAL A 308 -10.24 16.63 -2.82
CA VAL A 308 -11.65 16.95 -3.10
C VAL A 308 -12.43 16.82 -1.80
N ILE A 309 -13.16 17.87 -1.42
CA ILE A 309 -13.83 17.96 -0.13
C ILE A 309 -15.32 18.17 -0.38
N SER A 310 -16.17 17.27 0.12
CA SER A 310 -17.61 17.50 0.19
C SER A 310 -17.95 18.08 1.57
N TYR A 311 -18.90 19.01 1.63
CA TYR A 311 -19.32 19.65 2.87
C TYR A 311 -20.72 20.24 2.76
N TRP A 312 -21.33 20.48 3.92
CA TRP A 312 -22.61 21.17 4.02
C TRP A 312 -22.40 22.67 4.24
N ASP A 313 -23.06 23.47 3.40
CA ASP A 313 -23.23 24.91 3.57
C ASP A 313 -24.52 25.16 4.39
N SER A 314 -24.37 25.41 5.68
CA SER A 314 -25.53 25.60 6.56
C SER A 314 -26.21 26.97 6.41
N SER A 315 -25.57 27.93 5.72
CA SER A 315 -26.16 29.22 5.41
C SER A 315 -27.17 29.15 4.27
N ASN A 316 -26.85 28.34 3.25
CA ASN A 316 -27.69 28.16 2.07
C ASN A 316 -28.44 26.82 2.08
N LEU A 317 -28.07 25.90 2.99
CA LEU A 317 -28.60 24.54 3.12
C LEU A 317 -28.26 23.63 1.94
N ASP A 318 -27.08 23.84 1.34
CA ASP A 318 -26.63 23.22 0.12
C ASP A 318 -25.55 22.16 0.36
N LEU A 319 -25.50 21.12 -0.50
CA LEU A 319 -24.32 20.30 -0.70
C LEU A 319 -23.30 21.03 -1.55
N LYS A 320 -22.09 21.22 -1.04
CA LYS A 320 -20.98 21.83 -1.78
C LYS A 320 -19.78 20.92 -1.89
N VAL A 321 -18.96 21.18 -2.89
CA VAL A 321 -17.65 20.55 -3.10
C VAL A 321 -16.60 21.64 -3.27
N ALA A 322 -15.44 21.46 -2.63
CA ALA A 322 -14.22 22.19 -2.91
C ALA A 322 -13.22 21.24 -3.56
N HIS A 323 -12.76 21.56 -4.76
CA HIS A 323 -11.69 20.88 -5.46
C HIS A 323 -10.43 21.75 -5.40
N CYS A 324 -9.41 21.27 -4.70
CA CYS A 324 -8.17 22.00 -4.47
C CYS A 324 -7.30 22.08 -5.72
N VAL A 325 -6.50 23.13 -5.85
CA VAL A 325 -5.53 23.30 -6.95
C VAL A 325 -4.14 22.77 -6.60
N ASP A 326 -3.90 22.51 -5.32
CA ASP A 326 -2.65 21.94 -4.79
C ASP A 326 -2.93 21.12 -3.51
N ALA A 327 -1.95 20.36 -3.04
CA ALA A 327 -2.09 19.47 -1.89
C ALA A 327 -2.43 20.21 -0.57
N ALA A 328 -1.99 21.46 -0.41
CA ALA A 328 -2.29 22.29 0.75
C ALA A 328 -3.58 23.10 0.62
N CYS A 329 -4.25 22.96 -0.54
CA CYS A 329 -5.47 23.69 -0.87
C CYS A 329 -5.32 25.22 -0.77
N GLY A 330 -4.18 25.76 -1.28
CA GLY A 330 -3.91 27.18 -1.29
C GLY A 330 -4.97 28.01 -2.05
N SER A 331 -5.70 27.34 -2.96
CA SER A 331 -6.97 27.79 -3.54
C SER A 331 -7.79 26.58 -3.98
N ALA A 332 -9.09 26.75 -4.17
CA ALA A 332 -10.01 25.70 -4.57
C ALA A 332 -11.07 26.23 -5.54
N THR A 333 -11.56 25.33 -6.41
CA THR A 333 -12.81 25.54 -7.13
C THR A 333 -13.95 25.11 -6.21
N LEU A 334 -14.83 26.07 -5.86
CA LEU A 334 -16.00 25.83 -5.01
C LEU A 334 -17.24 25.64 -5.89
N THR A 335 -17.94 24.54 -5.69
CA THR A 335 -19.13 24.19 -6.47
C THR A 335 -20.30 23.86 -5.56
N THR A 336 -21.48 24.43 -5.83
CA THR A 336 -22.73 23.94 -5.25
C THR A 336 -23.22 22.77 -6.12
N VAL A 337 -23.33 21.58 -5.51
CA VAL A 337 -23.66 20.33 -6.21
C VAL A 337 -25.17 20.05 -6.19
N ASP A 338 -25.81 20.25 -5.03
CA ASP A 338 -27.26 20.17 -4.86
C ASP A 338 -27.72 21.34 -3.96
N ALA A 339 -28.72 22.08 -4.44
CA ALA A 339 -29.30 23.24 -3.77
C ALA A 339 -30.81 23.07 -3.60
N THR A 340 -31.33 21.86 -3.73
CA THR A 340 -32.77 21.61 -3.72
C THR A 340 -33.26 21.26 -2.32
N GLY A 341 -33.47 22.26 -1.50
CA GLY A 341 -33.88 22.12 -0.09
C GLY A 341 -32.68 22.08 0.87
N ASP A 342 -32.86 21.52 2.07
CA ASP A 342 -31.76 21.29 3.04
C ASP A 342 -31.10 19.96 2.69
N VAL A 343 -29.99 20.02 1.97
CA VAL A 343 -29.26 18.87 1.39
C VAL A 343 -27.78 18.94 1.73
N GLY A 344 -27.10 17.77 1.76
CA GLY A 344 -25.65 17.72 2.01
C GLY A 344 -25.25 17.46 3.46
N ARG A 345 -26.21 17.26 4.36
CA ARG A 345 -25.90 16.84 5.73
C ARG A 345 -25.34 15.41 5.73
N SER A 346 -24.52 15.10 6.72
CA SER A 346 -23.87 13.76 6.87
C SER A 346 -23.16 13.31 5.59
N THR A 347 -22.57 14.25 4.83
CA THR A 347 -21.90 13.90 3.57
C THR A 347 -20.68 13.01 3.77
N ALA A 348 -20.46 12.08 2.85
CA ALA A 348 -19.26 11.28 2.71
C ALA A 348 -18.88 11.18 1.22
N ILE A 349 -17.58 11.09 0.92
CA ILE A 349 -17.04 11.12 -0.43
C ILE A 349 -16.09 9.94 -0.66
N ALA A 350 -16.16 9.36 -1.85
CA ALA A 350 -15.19 8.40 -2.37
C ALA A 350 -14.88 8.72 -3.83
N ILE A 351 -13.75 8.22 -4.33
CA ILE A 351 -13.43 8.31 -5.77
C ILE A 351 -13.87 7.00 -6.42
N GLY A 352 -14.79 7.10 -7.36
CA GLY A 352 -15.31 5.97 -8.11
C GLY A 352 -14.27 5.25 -8.95
N SER A 353 -14.59 4.07 -9.45
CA SER A 353 -13.73 3.31 -10.37
C SER A 353 -13.47 4.02 -11.71
N ASP A 354 -14.28 5.00 -12.04
CA ASP A 354 -14.13 5.91 -13.19
C ASP A 354 -13.21 7.11 -12.90
N GLY A 355 -12.68 7.20 -11.65
CA GLY A 355 -11.83 8.28 -11.20
C GLY A 355 -12.54 9.57 -10.81
N LEU A 356 -13.88 9.56 -10.75
CA LEU A 356 -14.70 10.72 -10.42
C LEU A 356 -15.23 10.67 -8.99
N PRO A 357 -15.49 11.83 -8.33
CA PRO A 357 -16.06 11.86 -7.00
C PRO A 357 -17.51 11.32 -6.97
N VAL A 358 -17.80 10.48 -5.99
CA VAL A 358 -19.14 9.99 -5.65
C VAL A 358 -19.41 10.38 -4.20
N ILE A 359 -20.51 11.07 -3.96
CA ILE A 359 -20.84 11.67 -2.68
C ILE A 359 -22.17 11.11 -2.20
N SER A 360 -22.21 10.46 -1.05
CA SER A 360 -23.45 10.13 -0.36
C SER A 360 -23.81 11.22 0.64
N TYR A 361 -25.08 11.57 0.77
CA TYR A 361 -25.54 12.62 1.67
C TYR A 361 -27.01 12.46 2.06
N LEU A 362 -27.38 13.12 3.16
CA LEU A 362 -28.76 13.24 3.59
C LEU A 362 -29.45 14.44 2.91
N ASP A 363 -30.55 14.20 2.24
CA ASP A 363 -31.57 15.20 1.92
C ASP A 363 -32.49 15.36 3.15
N PHE A 364 -32.19 16.34 3.99
CA PHE A 364 -32.91 16.54 5.23
C PHE A 364 -34.35 17.05 5.00
N SER A 365 -34.59 17.77 3.90
CA SER A 365 -35.94 18.27 3.55
C SER A 365 -36.91 17.13 3.24
N ASN A 366 -36.42 16.06 2.58
CA ASN A 366 -37.25 14.92 2.21
C ASN A 366 -36.92 13.66 3.04
N THR A 367 -35.95 13.75 3.94
CA THR A 367 -35.46 12.65 4.78
C THR A 367 -34.98 11.42 4.01
N ASN A 368 -34.30 11.66 2.88
CA ASN A 368 -33.85 10.62 1.94
C ASN A 368 -32.32 10.46 1.93
N LEU A 369 -31.87 9.23 1.66
CA LEU A 369 -30.49 9.00 1.23
C LEU A 369 -30.34 9.38 -0.24
N LYS A 370 -29.41 10.28 -0.56
CA LYS A 370 -29.06 10.67 -1.91
C LYS A 370 -27.58 10.43 -2.23
N VAL A 371 -27.31 10.33 -3.53
CA VAL A 371 -25.96 10.27 -4.09
C VAL A 371 -25.81 11.33 -5.17
N ALA A 372 -24.67 12.02 -5.17
CA ALA A 372 -24.20 12.83 -6.29
C ALA A 372 -22.98 12.15 -6.90
N HIS A 373 -23.04 11.79 -8.16
CA HIS A 373 -21.92 11.32 -8.98
C HIS A 373 -21.46 12.48 -9.86
N CYS A 374 -20.25 12.95 -9.63
CA CYS A 374 -19.70 14.11 -10.34
C CYS A 374 -19.29 13.75 -11.77
N ASP A 375 -19.46 14.67 -12.72
CA ASP A 375 -19.04 14.49 -14.12
C ASP A 375 -17.57 14.92 -14.34
N ASN A 376 -16.93 15.52 -13.34
CA ASN A 376 -15.55 15.94 -13.34
C ASN A 376 -15.02 16.11 -11.90
N ALA A 377 -13.69 16.23 -11.72
CA ALA A 377 -13.05 16.33 -10.41
C ALA A 377 -13.56 17.52 -9.56
N ALA A 378 -13.89 18.66 -10.17
CA ALA A 378 -14.41 19.83 -9.47
C ALA A 378 -15.93 19.77 -9.21
N CYS A 379 -16.58 18.69 -9.63
CA CYS A 379 -18.02 18.48 -9.48
C CYS A 379 -18.88 19.66 -10.01
N SER A 380 -18.42 20.32 -11.11
CA SER A 380 -19.15 21.45 -11.72
C SER A 380 -20.49 21.04 -12.34
N SER A 381 -20.69 19.75 -12.56
CA SER A 381 -21.96 19.09 -12.83
C SER A 381 -21.94 17.69 -12.20
N ALA A 382 -23.11 17.18 -11.85
CA ALA A 382 -23.27 15.88 -11.23
C ALA A 382 -24.63 15.26 -11.58
N THR A 383 -24.65 13.93 -11.64
CA THR A 383 -25.89 13.15 -11.66
C THR A 383 -26.35 12.94 -10.22
N LEU A 384 -27.54 13.41 -9.89
CA LEU A 384 -28.14 13.28 -8.55
C LEU A 384 -29.15 12.13 -8.53
N SER A 385 -28.98 11.19 -7.60
CA SER A 385 -29.86 10.03 -7.44
C SER A 385 -30.43 9.98 -6.02
N THR A 386 -31.74 9.71 -5.89
CA THR A 386 -32.35 9.33 -4.62
C THR A 386 -32.24 7.81 -4.48
N VAL A 387 -31.50 7.34 -3.49
CA VAL A 387 -31.14 5.93 -3.33
C VAL A 387 -32.15 5.20 -2.43
N ASP A 388 -32.53 5.80 -1.32
CA ASP A 388 -33.60 5.32 -0.43
C ASP A 388 -34.46 6.52 -0.01
N ALA A 389 -35.77 6.37 -0.13
CA ALA A 389 -36.77 7.38 0.23
C ALA A 389 -37.85 6.78 1.15
N THR A 390 -37.57 5.65 1.79
CA THR A 390 -38.53 4.94 2.60
C THR A 390 -38.34 5.29 4.08
N GLY A 391 -38.97 6.35 4.53
CA GLY A 391 -38.86 6.85 5.90
C GLY A 391 -37.79 7.94 6.08
N ASP A 392 -37.31 8.15 7.31
CA ASP A 392 -36.20 9.05 7.62
C ASP A 392 -34.89 8.23 7.53
N VAL A 393 -34.24 8.29 6.37
CA VAL A 393 -33.09 7.46 5.99
C VAL A 393 -31.92 8.32 5.53
N GLY A 394 -30.70 7.74 5.50
CA GLY A 394 -29.51 8.45 5.03
C GLY A 394 -28.79 9.28 6.11
N ARG A 395 -29.18 9.15 7.38
CA ARG A 395 -28.43 9.77 8.46
C ARG A 395 -27.10 9.06 8.68
N HIS A 396 -26.06 9.83 9.06
CA HIS A 396 -24.72 9.33 9.35
C HIS A 396 -24.16 8.47 8.20
N THR A 397 -24.51 8.81 6.95
CA THR A 397 -24.08 8.02 5.77
C THR A 397 -22.57 8.01 5.63
N ASN A 398 -22.03 6.87 5.16
CA ASN A 398 -20.64 6.71 4.77
C ASN A 398 -20.55 5.84 3.51
N ILE A 399 -19.52 6.05 2.69
CA ILE A 399 -19.41 5.45 1.36
C ILE A 399 -18.02 4.82 1.15
N ALA A 400 -17.99 3.65 0.52
CA ALA A 400 -16.79 3.01 0.01
C ALA A 400 -17.04 2.48 -1.41
N ILE A 401 -15.97 2.27 -2.17
CA ILE A 401 -16.07 1.62 -3.48
C ILE A 401 -15.81 0.13 -3.29
N GLY A 402 -16.81 -0.67 -3.61
CA GLY A 402 -16.75 -2.13 -3.50
C GLY A 402 -15.71 -2.75 -4.44
N SER A 403 -15.36 -4.02 -4.20
CA SER A 403 -14.44 -4.78 -5.05
C SER A 403 -14.92 -4.99 -6.49
N ASP A 404 -16.18 -4.68 -6.78
CA ASP A 404 -16.79 -4.65 -8.12
C ASP A 404 -16.78 -3.27 -8.76
N GLY A 405 -16.12 -2.28 -8.13
CA GLY A 405 -16.01 -0.91 -8.59
C GLY A 405 -17.26 -0.05 -8.38
N ARG A 406 -18.25 -0.53 -7.62
CA ARG A 406 -19.52 0.16 -7.37
C ARG A 406 -19.56 0.75 -5.97
N PRO A 407 -20.28 1.87 -5.77
CA PRO A 407 -20.47 2.43 -4.45
C PRO A 407 -21.27 1.50 -3.53
N VAL A 408 -20.80 1.37 -2.28
CA VAL A 408 -21.49 0.72 -1.17
C VAL A 408 -21.63 1.75 -0.06
N ILE A 409 -22.84 1.98 0.40
CA ILE A 409 -23.17 3.05 1.31
C ILE A 409 -23.80 2.46 2.56
N SER A 410 -23.22 2.72 3.73
CA SER A 410 -23.83 2.42 5.01
C SER A 410 -24.56 3.67 5.52
N TYR A 411 -25.71 3.49 6.15
CA TYR A 411 -26.50 4.61 6.69
C TYR A 411 -27.48 4.15 7.79
N HIS A 412 -27.92 5.10 8.57
CA HIS A 412 -28.92 4.90 9.61
C HIS A 412 -30.33 5.18 9.05
N ASP A 413 -31.23 4.23 9.23
CA ASP A 413 -32.67 4.37 9.03
C ASP A 413 -33.31 4.76 10.39
N LEU A 414 -33.53 6.03 10.62
CA LEU A 414 -34.06 6.52 11.88
C LEU A 414 -35.51 6.12 12.12
N THR A 415 -36.28 5.86 11.04
CA THR A 415 -37.68 5.45 11.16
C THR A 415 -37.81 4.06 11.79
N ASN A 416 -36.94 3.14 11.41
CA ASN A 416 -36.95 1.77 11.92
C ASN A 416 -35.89 1.53 13.02
N GLY A 417 -34.95 2.44 13.17
CA GLY A 417 -33.81 2.26 14.06
C GLY A 417 -32.78 1.26 13.53
N ASP A 418 -32.64 1.13 12.22
CA ASP A 418 -31.86 0.08 11.59
C ASP A 418 -30.52 0.60 11.02
N LEU A 419 -29.46 -0.25 11.09
CA LEU A 419 -28.32 -0.11 10.21
C LEU A 419 -28.69 -0.69 8.84
N LYS A 420 -28.59 0.15 7.79
CA LYS A 420 -28.84 -0.25 6.40
C LYS A 420 -27.61 -0.08 5.52
N VAL A 421 -27.60 -0.83 4.43
CA VAL A 421 -26.62 -0.72 3.34
C VAL A 421 -27.36 -0.58 2.00
N ALA A 422 -26.87 0.33 1.16
CA ALA A 422 -27.21 0.43 -0.25
C ALA A 422 -25.99 0.02 -1.09
N HIS A 423 -26.10 -1.04 -1.89
CA HIS A 423 -25.13 -1.43 -2.89
C HIS A 423 -25.62 -0.98 -4.26
N CYS A 424 -24.92 -0.03 -4.84
CA CYS A 424 -25.32 0.61 -6.10
C CYS A 424 -25.13 -0.31 -7.31
N VAL A 425 -25.96 -0.16 -8.33
CA VAL A 425 -25.83 -0.94 -9.58
C VAL A 425 -24.83 -0.32 -10.56
N ASP A 426 -24.55 0.97 -10.40
CA ASP A 426 -23.63 1.75 -11.22
C ASP A 426 -22.98 2.88 -10.39
N ALA A 427 -22.01 3.60 -10.97
CA ALA A 427 -21.28 4.68 -10.30
C ALA A 427 -22.19 5.83 -9.84
N ALA A 428 -23.24 6.15 -10.60
CA ALA A 428 -24.20 7.21 -10.28
C ALA A 428 -25.27 6.76 -9.27
N CYS A 429 -25.24 5.50 -8.85
CA CYS A 429 -26.24 4.91 -7.96
C CYS A 429 -27.67 5.13 -8.48
N SER A 430 -27.87 4.95 -9.81
CA SER A 430 -29.19 5.12 -10.44
C SER A 430 -30.26 4.21 -9.84
N SER A 431 -29.83 3.10 -9.25
CA SER A 431 -30.59 2.22 -8.36
C SER A 431 -29.62 1.44 -7.45
N ALA A 432 -30.13 0.87 -6.38
CA ALA A 432 -29.35 0.11 -5.43
C ALA A 432 -30.10 -1.10 -4.88
N THR A 433 -29.34 -2.13 -4.47
CA THR A 433 -29.85 -3.18 -3.60
C THR A 433 -29.78 -2.67 -2.17
N LEU A 434 -30.93 -2.52 -1.51
CA LEU A 434 -31.03 -2.07 -0.12
C LEU A 434 -31.13 -3.28 0.81
N SER A 435 -30.37 -3.28 1.88
CA SER A 435 -30.34 -4.36 2.88
C SER A 435 -30.36 -3.76 4.28
N THR A 436 -31.18 -4.34 5.18
CA THR A 436 -31.05 -4.13 6.62
C THR A 436 -29.98 -5.08 7.14
N VAL A 437 -28.92 -4.53 7.71
CA VAL A 437 -27.77 -5.29 8.23
C VAL A 437 -27.99 -5.65 9.69
N ASP A 438 -28.48 -4.69 10.47
CA ASP A 438 -28.88 -4.89 11.86
C ASP A 438 -30.17 -4.10 12.11
N GLY A 439 -31.19 -4.78 12.62
CA GLY A 439 -32.50 -4.24 12.96
C GLY A 439 -32.88 -4.56 14.42
N ALA A 440 -31.91 -4.85 15.26
CA ALA A 440 -32.15 -5.23 16.66
C ALA A 440 -32.01 -4.02 17.58
N GLY A 441 -33.04 -3.21 17.65
CA GLY A 441 -33.08 -1.97 18.45
C GLY A 441 -32.79 -0.73 17.62
N ASP A 442 -32.40 0.39 18.26
CA ASP A 442 -31.93 1.59 17.57
C ASP A 442 -30.42 1.47 17.33
N VAL A 443 -30.04 1.14 16.09
CA VAL A 443 -28.66 0.83 15.69
C VAL A 443 -28.29 1.52 14.38
N GLY A 444 -27.00 1.66 14.08
CA GLY A 444 -26.54 2.27 12.82
C GLY A 444 -26.20 3.75 12.93
N GLY A 445 -26.20 4.32 14.15
CA GLY A 445 -25.69 5.69 14.34
C GLY A 445 -24.19 5.78 14.06
N TYR A 446 -23.73 6.91 13.49
CA TYR A 446 -22.30 7.23 13.24
C TYR A 446 -21.56 6.10 12.48
N THR A 447 -22.21 5.54 11.47
CA THR A 447 -21.66 4.44 10.70
C THR A 447 -20.42 4.84 9.90
N ALA A 448 -19.46 3.93 9.80
CA ALA A 448 -18.32 4.02 8.89
C ALA A 448 -18.12 2.68 8.19
N ILE A 449 -17.78 2.71 6.89
CA ILE A 449 -17.63 1.53 6.05
C ILE A 449 -16.24 1.46 5.42
N ALA A 450 -15.70 0.25 5.35
CA ALA A 450 -14.49 -0.06 4.60
C ALA A 450 -14.67 -1.40 3.87
N ILE A 451 -13.89 -1.62 2.83
CA ILE A 451 -13.85 -2.92 2.13
C ILE A 451 -12.71 -3.75 2.69
N GLY A 452 -13.03 -4.92 3.21
CA GLY A 452 -12.06 -5.87 3.75
C GLY A 452 -11.15 -6.47 2.68
N SER A 453 -10.09 -7.15 3.09
CA SER A 453 -9.17 -7.84 2.17
C SER A 453 -9.82 -8.99 1.41
N ASP A 454 -10.97 -9.47 1.87
CA ASP A 454 -11.85 -10.44 1.20
C ASP A 454 -12.77 -9.81 0.15
N GLY A 455 -12.71 -8.49 0.00
CA GLY A 455 -13.53 -7.70 -0.94
C GLY A 455 -14.96 -7.47 -0.46
N LEU A 456 -15.26 -7.70 0.82
CA LEU A 456 -16.58 -7.52 1.43
C LEU A 456 -16.62 -6.30 2.35
N PRO A 457 -17.82 -5.67 2.52
CA PRO A 457 -17.97 -4.53 3.42
C PRO A 457 -17.79 -4.92 4.90
N VAL A 458 -17.07 -4.07 5.62
CA VAL A 458 -16.96 -4.08 7.08
C VAL A 458 -17.44 -2.74 7.58
N ILE A 459 -18.41 -2.74 8.49
CA ILE A 459 -19.11 -1.54 8.94
C ILE A 459 -19.01 -1.44 10.45
N SER A 460 -18.47 -0.35 10.96
CA SER A 460 -18.58 0.00 12.37
C SER A 460 -19.72 0.97 12.58
N TYR A 461 -20.45 0.83 13.68
CA TYR A 461 -21.61 1.67 13.99
C TYR A 461 -21.91 1.70 15.48
N TYR A 462 -22.67 2.70 15.90
CA TYR A 462 -23.12 2.86 17.26
C TYR A 462 -24.50 2.19 17.45
N ASP A 463 -24.63 1.43 18.52
CA ASP A 463 -25.86 0.86 19.02
C ASP A 463 -26.42 1.82 20.07
N ASN A 464 -27.41 2.65 19.69
CA ASN A 464 -28.03 3.65 20.59
C ASN A 464 -28.87 2.97 21.70
N THR A 465 -29.30 1.72 21.50
CA THR A 465 -30.09 0.99 22.51
C THR A 465 -29.25 0.57 23.70
N ASN A 466 -28.00 0.13 23.43
CA ASN A 466 -27.12 -0.46 24.44
C ASN A 466 -25.89 0.40 24.75
N ASP A 467 -25.67 1.51 24.04
CA ASP A 467 -24.49 2.38 24.13
C ASP A 467 -23.18 1.64 23.75
N TYR A 468 -23.21 0.78 22.73
CA TYR A 468 -22.06 -0.03 22.33
C TYR A 468 -21.52 0.37 20.95
N LEU A 469 -20.22 0.18 20.77
CA LEU A 469 -19.62 0.07 19.44
C LEU A 469 -19.89 -1.34 18.90
N LYS A 470 -20.48 -1.41 17.72
CA LYS A 470 -20.71 -2.69 16.98
C LYS A 470 -19.96 -2.67 15.66
N VAL A 471 -19.69 -3.87 15.15
CA VAL A 471 -19.11 -4.09 13.82
C VAL A 471 -19.92 -5.17 13.12
N ALA A 472 -20.31 -4.91 11.88
CA ALA A 472 -20.85 -5.89 10.95
C ALA A 472 -19.81 -6.20 9.87
N HIS A 473 -19.55 -7.49 9.63
CA HIS A 473 -18.81 -7.96 8.48
C HIS A 473 -19.81 -8.67 7.55
N CYS A 474 -19.98 -8.14 6.36
CA CYS A 474 -20.99 -8.63 5.43
C CYS A 474 -20.60 -9.96 4.79
N GLY A 475 -21.56 -10.87 4.60
CA GLY A 475 -21.32 -12.13 3.88
C GLY A 475 -21.36 -12.00 2.36
N THR A 476 -21.87 -10.89 1.85
CA THR A 476 -21.96 -10.54 0.43
C THR A 476 -21.66 -9.06 0.23
N ARG A 477 -21.42 -8.63 -1.01
CA ARG A 477 -21.17 -7.20 -1.34
C ARG A 477 -22.36 -6.29 -1.03
N SER A 478 -23.58 -6.82 -1.04
CA SER A 478 -24.81 -6.09 -0.71
C SER A 478 -25.25 -6.29 0.73
N CYS A 479 -24.46 -6.96 1.56
CA CYS A 479 -24.76 -7.28 2.96
C CYS A 479 -26.09 -8.04 3.14
N GLN A 480 -26.41 -8.94 2.21
CA GLN A 480 -27.60 -9.82 2.27
C GLN A 480 -27.23 -11.17 2.88
#